data_ac98c76dcdee1425991b4e5832704e22
#
_entry.id   ac98c76dcdee1425991b4e5832704e22
#
_cell.length_a   1.000
_cell.length_b   1.000
_cell.length_c   1.000
_cell.angle_alpha   90.00
_cell.angle_beta   90.00
_cell.angle_gamma   90.00
#
_symmetry.space_group_name_H-M   'P 1'
#
loop_
_entity.id
_entity.type
_entity.pdbx_description
1 polymer ?
#
loop_
_entity_poly.entity_id
_entity_poly.type
_entity_poly.pdbx_seq_one_letter_code
_entity_poly.pdbx_strand_id
1 'polypeptide(L)'
;VNQHNGFGKALIAVASVVIDDNTIKKWREYYMKYPTLFGALALSVFVNAYAAGGNGDSSIVSYSNSQSSVSATKASNQKAVTIHMLGDSTMTQYTDARRPQMGWGEAMPQFFNSNVTVKNWALGGRSSRSFFYEATRWPEILPQIKAGDYVIIQFGHNDQKTDASYAAYGTYAYCSDGTTDGEKCSGSPDAIDPTVDKSEHSYYQFLKRYITAIKAKGAYPILMTPIVRKYFAGTTIKPEGLHNVGVKNGEIYERGNYPAAMKKVAAKYNVPLVDLTTETKTIVEAYGDAAAKANLYIAADSTHPQILFANLIAKRAVEGMFRLGILKNYMVSVTSLIASPNPLAWGTRYTGVATTKEMTVSAFDLNSDVGTVTVQSPSKNFELSFDQTAWRSSLNIPYTNGSFTKTVYVRFKPSDAVDYNKVISFTLGSSTIGSLAVSGKGVPAGAGLDSYASWFSSGSSLAPTTDGILTATDATVSNLTTTSAKVMAVDGQDTSVVRYVVDTWTSRDNTKYLQFMATPTGSLNANKISMYYATSGGSTVQADMEYSTDNIKWTRLNGSKPLSSAKDVMAYVEYDNLAIQVPSGKSLYIRIYPWNTAGTAGKSLALYGVKVTGKVSK
;
A
#
# COMPACT_ATOMS: atom_id res chain seq x y z
N VAL A 1 60.15 33.32 7.18
CA VAL A 1 59.63 33.03 8.50
C VAL A 1 58.13 33.38 8.49
N ASN A 2 57.35 32.43 8.82
CA ASN A 2 55.90 32.43 9.05
C ASN A 2 54.99 32.40 7.83
N GLN A 3 54.55 31.22 7.55
CA GLN A 3 53.34 30.89 6.78
C GLN A 3 52.12 30.95 7.66
N HIS A 4 51.04 31.51 7.18
CA HIS A 4 49.70 31.38 7.76
C HIS A 4 48.80 30.60 6.82
N ASN A 5 48.26 29.50 7.38
CA ASN A 5 47.20 28.70 6.79
C ASN A 5 45.90 29.48 6.77
N GLY A 6 45.30 29.61 5.59
CA GLY A 6 43.94 30.10 5.39
C GLY A 6 43.12 29.04 4.64
N PHE A 7 42.29 28.25 5.32
CA PHE A 7 41.29 27.44 4.67
C PHE A 7 40.06 28.28 4.41
N GLY A 8 39.90 28.63 3.14
CA GLY A 8 38.74 29.35 2.63
C GLY A 8 37.50 28.44 2.62
N LYS A 9 36.39 28.98 3.11
CA LYS A 9 35.05 28.42 2.98
C LYS A 9 34.69 28.43 1.49
N ALA A 10 34.53 27.23 0.90
CA ALA A 10 33.93 27.09 -0.41
C ALA A 10 32.42 27.26 -0.26
N LEU A 11 31.89 28.38 -0.73
CA LEU A 11 30.48 28.60 -0.98
C LEU A 11 30.09 27.75 -2.20
N ILE A 12 29.30 26.72 -2.03
CA ILE A 12 28.69 26.00 -3.14
C ILE A 12 27.52 26.86 -3.62
N ALA A 13 27.72 27.61 -4.69
CA ALA A 13 26.63 28.23 -5.43
C ALA A 13 25.91 27.12 -6.22
N VAL A 14 24.69 26.75 -5.85
CA VAL A 14 23.82 25.90 -6.65
C VAL A 14 23.28 26.77 -7.80
N ALA A 15 23.90 26.68 -8.97
CA ALA A 15 23.34 27.25 -10.19
C ALA A 15 22.13 26.38 -10.61
N SER A 16 20.95 26.98 -10.63
CA SER A 16 19.74 26.36 -11.18
C SER A 16 19.87 26.33 -12.71
N VAL A 17 20.21 25.18 -13.28
CA VAL A 17 20.19 24.97 -14.72
C VAL A 17 18.78 24.60 -15.11
N VAL A 18 18.06 25.49 -15.79
CA VAL A 18 16.79 25.18 -16.44
C VAL A 18 17.10 24.45 -17.74
N ILE A 19 16.77 23.16 -17.79
CA ILE A 19 16.92 22.33 -19.00
C ILE A 19 15.56 22.30 -19.70
N ASP A 20 15.50 22.70 -20.96
CA ASP A 20 14.25 22.70 -21.75
C ASP A 20 13.78 21.27 -22.14
N ASP A 21 12.48 21.14 -22.42
CA ASP A 21 11.84 19.87 -22.75
C ASP A 21 12.43 19.17 -23.99
N ASN A 22 13.00 19.92 -24.95
CA ASN A 22 13.62 19.35 -26.13
C ASN A 22 14.97 18.72 -25.80
N THR A 23 15.70 19.29 -24.87
CA THR A 23 16.95 18.73 -24.36
C THR A 23 16.69 17.44 -23.60
N ILE A 24 15.61 17.39 -22.78
CA ILE A 24 15.19 16.19 -22.06
C ILE A 24 14.76 15.07 -23.03
N LYS A 25 14.03 15.41 -24.08
CA LYS A 25 13.62 14.45 -25.12
C LYS A 25 14.81 13.84 -25.86
N LYS A 26 15.79 14.63 -26.25
CA LYS A 26 17.02 14.14 -26.91
C LYS A 26 17.85 13.24 -26.01
N TRP A 27 17.93 13.52 -24.69
CA TRP A 27 18.61 12.68 -23.73
C TRP A 27 17.89 11.35 -23.53
N ARG A 28 16.56 11.36 -23.54
CA ARG A 28 15.73 10.14 -23.42
C ARG A 28 15.93 9.20 -24.62
N GLU A 29 15.97 9.75 -25.84
CA GLU A 29 16.25 8.97 -27.06
C GLU A 29 17.67 8.42 -27.07
N TYR A 30 18.65 9.16 -26.58
CA TYR A 30 20.04 8.72 -26.48
C TYR A 30 20.21 7.59 -25.45
N TYR A 31 19.50 7.67 -24.33
CA TYR A 31 19.53 6.66 -23.26
C TYR A 31 18.88 5.32 -23.69
N MET A 32 17.82 5.38 -24.47
CA MET A 32 17.18 4.18 -25.03
C MET A 32 18.07 3.48 -26.07
N LYS A 33 18.99 4.19 -26.69
CA LYS A 33 19.86 3.68 -27.76
C LYS A 33 21.17 3.07 -27.24
N TYR A 34 21.62 3.45 -26.03
CA TYR A 34 22.90 3.02 -25.46
C TYR A 34 22.84 2.80 -23.94
N PRO A 35 22.18 1.73 -23.48
CA PRO A 35 21.93 1.54 -22.03
C PRO A 35 23.16 1.15 -21.19
N THR A 36 24.31 0.91 -21.80
CA THR A 36 25.51 0.38 -21.11
C THR A 36 26.56 1.41 -20.72
N LEU A 37 26.38 2.70 -20.99
CA LEU A 37 27.48 3.68 -20.87
C LEU A 37 27.47 4.55 -19.61
N PHE A 38 26.42 4.54 -18.77
CA PHE A 38 26.38 5.39 -17.56
C PHE A 38 25.93 4.63 -16.33
N GLY A 39 26.85 4.50 -15.37
CA GLY A 39 26.60 3.86 -14.08
C GLY A 39 25.74 4.73 -13.14
N ALA A 40 25.41 4.17 -11.99
CA ALA A 40 24.45 4.61 -10.97
C ALA A 40 24.50 6.07 -10.47
N LEU A 41 25.48 6.87 -10.89
CA LEU A 41 25.62 8.27 -10.47
C LEU A 41 24.65 9.22 -11.20
N ALA A 42 24.18 8.87 -12.40
CA ALA A 42 23.28 9.70 -13.18
C ALA A 42 21.82 9.67 -12.66
N LEU A 43 21.43 8.61 -11.97
CA LEU A 43 20.06 8.42 -11.49
C LEU A 43 19.72 9.35 -10.31
N SER A 44 20.71 9.68 -9.46
CA SER A 44 20.49 10.54 -8.29
C SER A 44 20.29 12.02 -8.65
N VAL A 45 20.82 12.46 -9.78
CA VAL A 45 20.68 13.87 -10.25
C VAL A 45 19.33 14.07 -10.94
N PHE A 46 18.79 13.03 -11.62
CA PHE A 46 17.49 13.13 -12.30
C PHE A 46 16.29 13.14 -11.35
N VAL A 47 16.37 12.44 -10.22
CA VAL A 47 15.27 12.39 -9.23
C VAL A 47 15.10 13.75 -8.55
N ASN A 48 16.19 14.50 -8.33
CA ASN A 48 16.12 15.84 -7.72
C ASN A 48 15.72 16.96 -8.71
N ALA A 49 15.94 16.79 -10.01
CA ALA A 49 15.54 17.78 -11.02
C ALA A 49 14.03 17.74 -11.34
N TYR A 50 13.38 16.56 -11.17
CA TYR A 50 11.94 16.42 -11.38
C TYR A 50 11.09 17.00 -10.24
N ALA A 51 11.69 17.20 -9.06
CA ALA A 51 11.01 17.79 -7.90
C ALA A 51 10.98 19.32 -7.89
N ALA A 52 11.71 20.00 -8.79
CA ALA A 52 11.89 21.44 -8.77
C ALA A 52 11.20 22.23 -9.90
N GLY A 53 10.51 21.57 -10.84
CA GLY A 53 9.97 22.30 -11.99
C GLY A 53 8.75 21.64 -12.61
N GLY A 54 7.60 21.79 -12.00
CA GLY A 54 6.34 21.43 -12.62
C GLY A 54 5.20 21.47 -11.62
N ASN A 55 4.27 22.40 -11.76
CA ASN A 55 2.96 22.36 -11.17
C ASN A 55 2.17 21.20 -11.79
N GLY A 56 2.43 19.99 -11.35
CA GLY A 56 1.75 18.77 -11.75
C GLY A 56 1.90 17.75 -10.64
N ASP A 57 0.81 17.59 -9.92
CA ASP A 57 0.63 16.68 -8.81
C ASP A 57 0.91 15.22 -9.23
N SER A 58 2.16 14.79 -9.14
CA SER A 58 2.50 13.38 -9.04
C SER A 58 2.96 13.14 -7.62
N SER A 59 2.00 12.85 -6.73
CA SER A 59 2.28 12.35 -5.39
C SER A 59 2.90 10.95 -5.48
N ILE A 60 4.15 10.88 -5.93
CA ILE A 60 5.05 9.83 -5.47
C ILE A 60 5.42 10.27 -4.06
N VAL A 61 4.59 9.93 -3.09
CA VAL A 61 4.96 10.02 -1.70
C VAL A 61 6.04 8.97 -1.47
N SER A 62 7.30 9.38 -1.64
CA SER A 62 8.39 8.65 -1.03
C SER A 62 8.11 8.70 0.48
N TYR A 63 7.75 7.56 1.06
CA TYR A 63 7.75 7.38 2.50
C TYR A 63 9.16 7.61 3.01
N SER A 64 9.49 8.84 3.35
CA SER A 64 10.45 9.06 4.39
C SER A 64 9.71 8.71 5.68
N ASN A 65 10.00 7.55 6.27
CA ASN A 65 9.72 7.32 7.67
C ASN A 65 10.32 8.52 8.42
N SER A 66 9.50 9.53 8.69
CA SER A 66 9.84 10.52 9.70
C SER A 66 9.73 9.81 11.05
N GLN A 67 10.70 8.93 11.31
CA GLN A 67 11.00 8.54 12.66
C GLN A 67 11.15 9.83 13.44
N SER A 68 10.35 10.00 14.48
CA SER A 68 10.70 10.91 15.56
C SER A 68 12.19 10.69 15.80
N SER A 69 13.00 11.69 15.55
CA SER A 69 14.44 11.61 15.71
C SER A 69 14.77 11.42 17.18
N VAL A 70 14.67 10.19 17.65
CA VAL A 70 15.69 9.71 18.56
C VAL A 70 16.92 9.66 17.66
N SER A 71 17.84 10.60 17.83
CA SER A 71 19.15 10.55 17.20
C SER A 71 19.72 9.18 17.50
N ALA A 72 19.50 8.24 16.60
CA ALA A 72 20.24 7.00 16.58
C ALA A 72 21.64 7.39 16.16
N THR A 73 22.46 7.78 17.14
CA THR A 73 23.88 7.97 16.98
C THR A 73 24.37 6.68 16.34
N LYS A 74 24.83 6.78 15.09
CA LYS A 74 25.46 5.68 14.38
C LYS A 74 26.54 5.13 15.32
N ALA A 75 26.34 3.94 15.86
CA ALA A 75 27.37 3.27 16.63
C ALA A 75 28.55 3.08 15.67
N SER A 76 29.60 3.85 15.86
CA SER A 76 30.64 4.13 14.86
C SER A 76 31.43 2.91 14.39
N ASN A 77 31.21 1.72 14.99
CA ASN A 77 31.92 0.47 14.72
C ASN A 77 31.00 -0.71 14.36
N GLN A 78 29.70 -0.51 14.14
CA GLN A 78 28.79 -1.61 13.84
C GLN A 78 28.70 -1.86 12.33
N LYS A 79 28.95 -3.09 11.88
CA LYS A 79 28.88 -3.49 10.47
C LYS A 79 27.47 -3.30 9.92
N ALA A 80 27.34 -2.76 8.70
CA ALA A 80 26.05 -2.71 8.01
C ALA A 80 25.54 -4.13 7.68
N VAL A 81 24.23 -4.35 7.87
CA VAL A 81 23.55 -5.64 7.67
C VAL A 81 22.30 -5.42 6.83
N THR A 82 22.02 -6.37 5.94
CA THR A 82 20.75 -6.40 5.19
C THR A 82 19.87 -7.54 5.70
N ILE A 83 18.58 -7.24 5.93
CA ILE A 83 17.53 -8.22 6.16
C ILE A 83 16.68 -8.29 4.88
N HIS A 84 16.66 -9.45 4.23
CA HIS A 84 15.73 -9.74 3.14
C HIS A 84 14.51 -10.44 3.70
N MET A 85 13.30 -10.03 3.32
CA MET A 85 12.05 -10.62 3.77
C MET A 85 11.31 -11.24 2.59
N LEU A 86 11.08 -12.55 2.64
CA LEU A 86 10.37 -13.34 1.64
C LEU A 86 9.03 -13.78 2.22
N GLY A 87 7.93 -13.46 1.54
CA GLY A 87 6.60 -13.77 2.08
C GLY A 87 5.46 -13.44 1.14
N ASP A 88 4.26 -13.55 1.69
CA ASP A 88 2.99 -13.36 1.01
C ASP A 88 2.33 -11.99 1.33
N SER A 89 1.01 -11.88 1.05
CA SER A 89 0.22 -10.66 1.28
C SER A 89 0.21 -10.16 2.72
N THR A 90 0.43 -11.03 3.69
CA THR A 90 0.41 -10.63 5.12
C THR A 90 1.68 -9.90 5.53
N MET A 91 2.77 -10.05 4.75
CA MET A 91 4.06 -9.39 4.96
C MET A 91 4.31 -8.23 3.98
N THR A 92 3.60 -8.18 2.84
CA THR A 92 3.79 -7.23 1.73
C THR A 92 3.71 -5.77 2.20
N GLN A 93 4.48 -4.90 1.55
CA GLN A 93 4.32 -3.45 1.68
C GLN A 93 3.16 -2.97 0.81
N TYR A 94 2.20 -2.26 1.40
CA TYR A 94 1.04 -1.70 0.72
C TYR A 94 1.16 -0.18 0.54
N THR A 95 0.54 0.32 -0.53
CA THR A 95 0.40 1.77 -0.75
C THR A 95 -0.65 2.36 0.19
N ASP A 96 -0.65 3.68 0.36
CA ASP A 96 -1.62 4.39 1.20
C ASP A 96 -3.07 4.18 0.77
N ALA A 97 -3.32 3.98 -0.51
CA ALA A 97 -4.65 3.68 -1.03
C ALA A 97 -5.26 2.38 -0.47
N ARG A 98 -4.44 1.51 0.11
CA ARG A 98 -4.87 0.26 0.75
C ARG A 98 -5.11 0.39 2.26
N ARG A 99 -4.77 1.53 2.87
CA ARG A 99 -4.98 1.70 4.31
C ARG A 99 -6.46 1.50 4.69
N PRO A 100 -6.73 0.85 5.83
CA PRO A 100 -5.80 0.50 6.92
C PRO A 100 -5.01 -0.80 6.71
N GLN A 101 -5.10 -1.47 5.57
CA GLN A 101 -4.32 -2.68 5.29
C GLN A 101 -2.82 -2.38 5.31
N MET A 102 -2.06 -3.18 6.07
CA MET A 102 -0.62 -3.08 6.19
C MET A 102 -0.02 -4.48 6.40
N GLY A 103 0.99 -4.84 5.62
CA GLY A 103 1.71 -6.07 5.89
C GLY A 103 2.76 -5.86 7.00
N TRP A 104 2.99 -6.87 7.83
CA TRP A 104 3.88 -6.73 8.98
C TRP A 104 5.36 -6.49 8.60
N GLY A 105 5.77 -6.91 7.40
CA GLY A 105 7.10 -6.63 6.89
C GLY A 105 7.36 -5.14 6.64
N GLU A 106 6.32 -4.37 6.39
CA GLU A 106 6.39 -2.91 6.26
C GLU A 106 6.76 -2.24 7.59
N ALA A 107 6.35 -2.85 8.72
CA ALA A 107 6.66 -2.33 10.05
C ALA A 107 8.07 -2.70 10.57
N MET A 108 8.76 -3.64 9.94
CA MET A 108 10.04 -4.16 10.45
C MET A 108 11.17 -3.12 10.57
N PRO A 109 11.36 -2.18 9.62
CA PRO A 109 12.48 -1.24 9.67
C PRO A 109 12.57 -0.43 10.97
N GLN A 110 11.42 -0.08 11.57
CA GLN A 110 11.37 0.77 12.76
C GLN A 110 12.03 0.14 14.01
N PHE A 111 12.20 -1.18 14.02
CA PHE A 111 12.76 -1.90 15.16
C PHE A 111 14.29 -2.01 15.13
N PHE A 112 14.93 -1.43 14.12
CA PHE A 112 16.37 -1.52 13.95
C PHE A 112 17.02 -0.15 13.79
N ASN A 113 18.30 -0.05 14.18
CA ASN A 113 19.09 1.15 13.97
C ASN A 113 19.50 1.31 12.49
N SER A 114 20.10 2.44 12.15
CA SER A 114 20.46 2.81 10.78
C SER A 114 21.53 1.91 10.11
N ASN A 115 22.13 0.97 10.85
CA ASN A 115 23.07 -0.01 10.28
C ASN A 115 22.34 -1.21 9.66
N VAL A 116 21.02 -1.33 9.83
CA VAL A 116 20.22 -2.40 9.22
C VAL A 116 19.39 -1.84 8.08
N THR A 117 19.53 -2.45 6.91
CA THR A 117 18.64 -2.22 5.76
C THR A 117 17.65 -3.37 5.67
N VAL A 118 16.34 -3.08 5.70
CA VAL A 118 15.29 -4.08 5.49
C VAL A 118 14.80 -3.99 4.05
N LYS A 119 14.89 -5.11 3.31
CA LYS A 119 14.37 -5.26 1.95
C LYS A 119 13.18 -6.21 1.98
N ASN A 120 11.97 -5.66 1.93
CA ASN A 120 10.75 -6.46 1.90
C ASN A 120 10.39 -6.84 0.46
N TRP A 121 10.59 -8.11 0.10
CA TRP A 121 10.31 -8.69 -1.21
C TRP A 121 8.95 -9.40 -1.26
N ALA A 122 8.24 -9.45 -0.13
CA ALA A 122 6.96 -10.13 -0.03
C ALA A 122 5.96 -9.58 -1.05
N LEU A 123 5.16 -10.48 -1.64
CA LEU A 123 4.16 -10.12 -2.63
C LEU A 123 2.86 -10.88 -2.41
N GLY A 124 1.74 -10.16 -2.52
CA GLY A 124 0.42 -10.72 -2.34
C GLY A 124 0.13 -11.92 -3.25
N GLY A 125 -0.55 -12.93 -2.72
CA GLY A 125 -0.95 -14.13 -3.46
C GLY A 125 0.15 -15.19 -3.64
N ARG A 126 1.38 -14.95 -3.17
CA ARG A 126 2.49 -15.91 -3.37
C ARG A 126 2.54 -16.96 -2.28
N SER A 127 2.77 -18.21 -2.69
CA SER A 127 3.14 -19.34 -1.83
C SER A 127 4.65 -19.55 -1.84
N SER A 128 5.17 -20.42 -0.99
CA SER A 128 6.57 -20.82 -1.03
C SER A 128 6.98 -21.35 -2.40
N ARG A 129 6.07 -22.05 -3.10
CA ARG A 129 6.27 -22.60 -4.43
C ARG A 129 6.24 -21.52 -5.52
N SER A 130 5.15 -20.74 -5.61
CA SER A 130 5.01 -19.75 -6.69
C SER A 130 6.09 -18.67 -6.60
N PHE A 131 6.45 -18.23 -5.41
CA PHE A 131 7.54 -17.27 -5.20
C PHE A 131 8.90 -17.84 -5.62
N PHE A 132 9.11 -19.17 -5.49
CA PHE A 132 10.35 -19.82 -5.88
C PHE A 132 10.55 -19.83 -7.40
N TYR A 133 9.50 -20.06 -8.18
CA TYR A 133 9.57 -20.20 -9.64
C TYR A 133 9.32 -18.90 -10.40
N GLU A 134 8.64 -17.93 -9.81
CA GLU A 134 8.36 -16.67 -10.48
C GLU A 134 9.65 -15.89 -10.77
N ALA A 135 9.89 -15.59 -12.05
CA ALA A 135 11.16 -15.01 -12.53
C ALA A 135 11.55 -13.71 -11.81
N THR A 136 10.55 -12.87 -11.47
CA THR A 136 10.73 -11.60 -10.76
C THR A 136 10.79 -11.75 -9.24
N ARG A 137 10.82 -12.96 -8.69
CA ARG A 137 10.89 -13.25 -7.26
C ARG A 137 12.21 -13.91 -6.89
N TRP A 138 12.20 -15.17 -6.51
CA TRP A 138 13.40 -15.82 -6.01
C TRP A 138 14.60 -15.80 -6.96
N PRO A 139 14.43 -16.06 -8.28
CA PRO A 139 15.54 -15.99 -9.24
C PRO A 139 16.21 -14.60 -9.31
N GLU A 140 15.42 -13.52 -9.16
CA GLU A 140 15.94 -12.15 -9.16
C GLU A 140 16.52 -11.74 -7.80
N ILE A 141 15.97 -12.27 -6.69
CA ILE A 141 16.37 -11.91 -5.33
C ILE A 141 17.64 -12.61 -4.89
N LEU A 142 17.80 -13.92 -5.19
CA LEU A 142 18.93 -14.72 -4.78
C LEU A 142 20.30 -14.13 -5.13
N PRO A 143 20.53 -13.56 -6.34
CA PRO A 143 21.78 -12.88 -6.68
C PRO A 143 22.10 -11.67 -5.80
N GLN A 144 21.09 -11.02 -5.20
CA GLN A 144 21.24 -9.82 -4.36
C GLN A 144 21.63 -10.14 -2.91
N ILE A 145 21.45 -11.39 -2.47
CA ILE A 145 21.81 -11.85 -1.13
C ILE A 145 23.32 -12.02 -1.05
N LYS A 146 23.93 -11.45 -0.02
CA LYS A 146 25.37 -11.45 0.24
C LYS A 146 25.71 -12.22 1.51
N ALA A 147 26.94 -12.63 1.62
CA ALA A 147 27.44 -13.23 2.86
C ALA A 147 27.30 -12.28 4.05
N GLY A 148 26.72 -12.78 5.13
CA GLY A 148 26.41 -12.01 6.33
C GLY A 148 25.03 -11.35 6.35
N ASP A 149 24.26 -11.39 5.24
CA ASP A 149 22.87 -10.95 5.22
C ASP A 149 21.98 -11.94 5.97
N TYR A 150 20.82 -11.47 6.42
CA TYR A 150 19.78 -12.29 7.03
C TYR A 150 18.59 -12.40 6.08
N VAL A 151 17.97 -13.59 6.03
CA VAL A 151 16.80 -13.82 5.15
C VAL A 151 15.65 -14.39 5.97
N ILE A 152 14.63 -13.59 6.19
CA ILE A 152 13.39 -13.98 6.87
C ILE A 152 12.44 -14.60 5.84
N ILE A 153 11.89 -15.77 6.17
CA ILE A 153 10.98 -16.52 5.29
C ILE A 153 9.68 -16.79 6.06
N GLN A 154 8.56 -16.32 5.52
CA GLN A 154 7.22 -16.60 6.04
C GLN A 154 6.23 -16.79 4.89
N PHE A 155 5.78 -18.01 4.69
CA PHE A 155 4.72 -18.41 3.77
C PHE A 155 3.72 -19.31 4.50
N GLY A 156 2.63 -19.71 3.84
CA GLY A 156 1.63 -20.64 4.34
C GLY A 156 0.21 -20.32 3.87
N HIS A 157 -0.16 -19.03 3.82
CA HIS A 157 -1.53 -18.59 3.48
C HIS A 157 -1.99 -19.01 2.08
N ASN A 158 -1.09 -19.07 1.12
CA ASN A 158 -1.39 -19.49 -0.24
C ASN A 158 -0.95 -20.93 -0.51
N ASP A 159 0.00 -21.46 0.25
CA ASP A 159 0.44 -22.84 0.19
C ASP A 159 -0.70 -23.81 0.51
N GLN A 160 -1.56 -23.46 1.46
CA GLN A 160 -2.71 -24.29 1.88
C GLN A 160 -3.85 -24.38 0.85
N LYS A 161 -3.77 -23.62 -0.25
CA LYS A 161 -4.75 -23.65 -1.35
C LYS A 161 -4.41 -24.79 -2.29
N THR A 162 -4.99 -25.96 -2.03
CA THR A 162 -4.66 -27.21 -2.72
C THR A 162 -5.71 -27.67 -3.72
N ASP A 163 -6.74 -26.87 -3.98
CA ASP A 163 -7.72 -27.18 -5.03
C ASP A 163 -7.19 -26.87 -6.44
N ALA A 164 -7.82 -27.42 -7.47
CA ALA A 164 -7.38 -27.31 -8.86
C ALA A 164 -7.26 -25.88 -9.37
N SER A 165 -8.01 -24.93 -8.81
CA SER A 165 -7.95 -23.50 -9.20
C SER A 165 -6.67 -22.82 -8.73
N TYR A 166 -5.94 -23.44 -7.81
CA TYR A 166 -4.68 -22.93 -7.25
C TYR A 166 -3.48 -23.82 -7.54
N ALA A 167 -3.54 -24.62 -8.62
CA ALA A 167 -2.49 -25.59 -8.99
C ALA A 167 -1.08 -24.99 -9.04
N ALA A 168 -0.94 -23.70 -9.42
CA ALA A 168 0.35 -23.01 -9.45
C ALA A 168 0.86 -22.55 -8.07
N TYR A 169 0.02 -22.52 -7.05
CA TYR A 169 0.34 -21.98 -5.72
C TYR A 169 0.38 -23.05 -4.63
N GLY A 170 -0.55 -23.99 -4.64
CA GLY A 170 -0.73 -24.97 -3.61
C GLY A 170 0.47 -25.88 -3.40
N THR A 171 0.71 -26.26 -2.15
CA THR A 171 1.70 -27.27 -1.74
C THR A 171 1.07 -28.16 -0.67
N TYR A 172 1.57 -29.39 -0.51
CA TYR A 172 1.36 -30.10 0.74
C TYR A 172 2.33 -29.59 1.80
N ALA A 173 1.91 -29.53 3.06
CA ALA A 173 2.77 -29.06 4.13
C ALA A 173 3.99 -29.99 4.31
N TYR A 174 3.72 -31.29 4.42
CA TYR A 174 4.72 -32.34 4.64
C TYR A 174 4.13 -33.69 4.22
N CYS A 175 4.95 -34.55 3.67
CA CYS A 175 4.56 -35.91 3.31
C CYS A 175 5.54 -36.91 3.89
N SER A 176 5.07 -37.83 4.72
CA SER A 176 5.85 -38.96 5.19
C SER A 176 5.71 -40.10 4.16
N ASP A 177 6.77 -40.39 3.43
CA ASP A 177 6.84 -41.50 2.47
C ASP A 177 7.64 -42.71 2.98
N GLY A 178 7.99 -42.67 4.28
CA GLY A 178 8.83 -43.72 4.89
C GLY A 178 10.30 -43.61 4.59
N THR A 179 10.73 -42.58 3.84
CA THR A 179 12.16 -42.32 3.62
C THR A 179 12.74 -41.46 4.73
N THR A 180 14.07 -41.47 4.86
CA THR A 180 14.77 -40.70 5.91
C THR A 180 14.54 -39.19 5.80
N ASP A 181 14.04 -38.70 4.67
CA ASP A 181 13.77 -37.29 4.45
C ASP A 181 12.28 -36.91 4.56
N GLY A 182 11.33 -37.89 4.52
CA GLY A 182 9.90 -37.64 4.77
C GLY A 182 9.27 -36.49 3.97
N GLU A 183 9.93 -36.08 2.90
CA GLU A 183 9.75 -34.78 2.27
C GLU A 183 9.05 -34.90 0.93
N LYS A 184 9.03 -36.10 0.38
CA LYS A 184 8.46 -36.40 -0.93
C LYS A 184 7.01 -36.81 -0.78
N CYS A 185 6.12 -36.14 -1.50
CA CYS A 185 4.71 -36.48 -1.56
C CYS A 185 4.46 -37.47 -2.69
N SER A 186 4.82 -38.72 -2.54
CA SER A 186 4.52 -39.75 -3.52
C SER A 186 3.01 -39.98 -3.61
N GLY A 187 2.48 -40.09 -4.82
CA GLY A 187 1.12 -40.55 -5.09
C GLY A 187 0.00 -39.56 -4.79
N SER A 188 0.26 -38.29 -4.76
CA SER A 188 -0.82 -37.30 -4.64
C SER A 188 -1.51 -37.07 -5.98
N PRO A 189 -2.80 -37.37 -6.10
CA PRO A 189 -3.52 -37.19 -7.35
C PRO A 189 -3.99 -35.78 -7.63
N ASP A 190 -4.10 -34.92 -6.62
CA ASP A 190 -4.98 -33.77 -6.73
C ASP A 190 -4.27 -32.44 -6.57
N ALA A 191 -4.45 -31.57 -7.53
CA ALA A 191 -4.34 -30.12 -7.48
C ALA A 191 -2.99 -29.45 -7.73
N ILE A 192 -1.90 -30.19 -7.92
CA ILE A 192 -0.63 -29.62 -8.33
C ILE A 192 -0.38 -30.01 -9.79
N ASP A 193 0.10 -29.04 -10.61
CA ASP A 193 0.36 -29.20 -12.03
C ASP A 193 0.84 -30.62 -12.40
N PRO A 194 0.09 -31.38 -13.24
CA PRO A 194 0.44 -32.75 -13.61
C PRO A 194 1.74 -32.86 -14.40
N THR A 195 2.27 -31.74 -14.91
CA THR A 195 3.51 -31.71 -15.70
C THR A 195 4.77 -31.61 -14.85
N VAL A 196 4.62 -31.37 -13.53
CA VAL A 196 5.76 -31.18 -12.63
C VAL A 196 5.88 -32.39 -11.69
N ASP A 197 7.11 -32.81 -11.41
CA ASP A 197 7.36 -33.92 -10.48
C ASP A 197 6.79 -33.61 -9.08
N LYS A 198 5.64 -34.20 -8.79
CA LYS A 198 4.86 -33.99 -7.56
C LYS A 198 5.59 -34.46 -6.30
N SER A 199 6.61 -35.31 -6.44
CA SER A 199 7.38 -35.84 -5.32
C SER A 199 8.22 -34.77 -4.61
N GLU A 200 8.47 -33.63 -5.26
CA GLU A 200 9.34 -32.57 -4.74
C GLU A 200 8.62 -31.26 -4.38
N HIS A 201 7.28 -31.22 -4.35
CA HIS A 201 6.48 -30.00 -4.24
C HIS A 201 5.84 -29.76 -2.89
N SER A 202 6.38 -30.32 -1.82
CA SER A 202 5.91 -29.96 -0.48
C SER A 202 6.44 -28.60 -0.04
N TYR A 203 5.70 -27.94 0.85
CA TYR A 203 6.13 -26.74 1.55
C TYR A 203 7.48 -26.93 2.24
N TYR A 204 7.66 -28.11 2.86
CA TYR A 204 8.94 -28.52 3.46
C TYR A 204 10.08 -28.47 2.45
N GLN A 205 9.88 -29.02 1.23
CA GLN A 205 10.91 -29.03 0.18
C GLN A 205 11.25 -27.62 -0.30
N PHE A 206 10.28 -26.74 -0.49
CA PHE A 206 10.56 -25.36 -0.87
C PHE A 206 11.34 -24.63 0.21
N LEU A 207 10.96 -24.78 1.49
CA LEU A 207 11.74 -24.21 2.59
C LEU A 207 13.20 -24.73 2.62
N LYS A 208 13.38 -26.05 2.42
CA LYS A 208 14.73 -26.65 2.29
C LYS A 208 15.54 -26.00 1.16
N ARG A 209 14.93 -25.81 -0.02
CA ARG A 209 15.61 -25.18 -1.17
C ARG A 209 16.03 -23.74 -0.88
N TYR A 210 15.15 -22.93 -0.28
CA TYR A 210 15.52 -21.58 0.18
C TYR A 210 16.68 -21.62 1.17
N ILE A 211 16.58 -22.44 2.22
CA ILE A 211 17.61 -22.57 3.27
C ILE A 211 18.97 -22.95 2.66
N THR A 212 18.98 -23.96 1.78
CA THR A 212 20.20 -24.44 1.14
C THR A 212 20.86 -23.35 0.29
N ALA A 213 20.08 -22.67 -0.53
CA ALA A 213 20.60 -21.59 -1.39
C ALA A 213 21.08 -20.38 -0.59
N ILE A 214 20.38 -20.00 0.48
CA ILE A 214 20.78 -18.89 1.37
C ILE A 214 22.09 -19.22 2.09
N LYS A 215 22.19 -20.43 2.67
CA LYS A 215 23.42 -20.88 3.33
C LYS A 215 24.61 -20.97 2.35
N ALA A 216 24.37 -21.38 1.11
CA ALA A 216 25.40 -21.39 0.07
C ALA A 216 25.92 -19.98 -0.28
N LYS A 217 25.13 -18.93 -0.04
CA LYS A 217 25.58 -17.54 -0.16
C LYS A 217 26.36 -17.04 1.05
N GLY A 218 26.50 -17.83 2.11
CA GLY A 218 27.06 -17.39 3.40
C GLY A 218 26.11 -16.46 4.18
N ALA A 219 24.81 -16.48 3.87
CA ALA A 219 23.78 -15.71 4.55
C ALA A 219 23.02 -16.58 5.59
N TYR A 220 22.25 -15.93 6.46
CA TYR A 220 21.58 -16.55 7.59
C TYR A 220 20.07 -16.64 7.37
N PRO A 221 19.50 -17.82 7.09
CA PRO A 221 18.05 -17.98 7.02
C PRO A 221 17.42 -17.93 8.41
N ILE A 222 16.24 -17.31 8.50
CA ILE A 222 15.37 -17.28 9.69
C ILE A 222 13.98 -17.68 9.23
N LEU A 223 13.39 -18.69 9.84
CA LEU A 223 12.03 -19.12 9.56
C LEU A 223 11.05 -18.46 10.53
N MET A 224 9.91 -18.02 10.01
CA MET A 224 8.81 -17.51 10.82
C MET A 224 7.52 -18.22 10.39
N THR A 225 6.83 -18.87 11.32
CA THR A 225 5.58 -19.57 11.00
C THR A 225 4.51 -18.57 10.54
N PRO A 226 3.55 -18.96 9.65
CA PRO A 226 2.52 -18.05 9.17
C PRO A 226 1.66 -17.49 10.31
N ILE A 227 1.28 -16.22 10.20
CA ILE A 227 0.38 -15.58 11.17
C ILE A 227 -1.02 -16.17 11.06
N VAL A 228 -1.81 -16.15 12.15
CA VAL A 228 -3.14 -16.76 12.16
C VAL A 228 -4.16 -16.01 11.32
N ARG A 229 -5.18 -16.76 10.84
CA ARG A 229 -6.43 -16.18 10.31
C ARG A 229 -7.45 -16.03 11.44
N LYS A 230 -8.33 -15.06 11.34
CA LYS A 230 -9.40 -14.80 12.32
C LYS A 230 -10.56 -15.79 12.18
N TYR A 231 -10.30 -17.08 12.23
CA TYR A 231 -11.32 -18.13 12.15
C TYR A 231 -11.67 -18.65 13.55
N PHE A 232 -12.57 -17.96 14.24
CA PHE A 232 -12.98 -18.33 15.59
C PHE A 232 -13.94 -19.52 15.67
N ALA A 233 -13.80 -20.31 16.75
CA ALA A 233 -14.80 -21.21 17.30
C ALA A 233 -14.97 -20.83 18.77
N GLY A 234 -16.04 -20.13 19.11
CA GLY A 234 -16.17 -19.53 20.43
C GLY A 234 -15.08 -18.52 20.71
N THR A 235 -14.24 -18.76 21.69
CA THR A 235 -13.14 -17.86 22.10
C THR A 235 -11.77 -18.23 21.53
N THR A 236 -11.67 -19.31 20.76
CA THR A 236 -10.40 -19.83 20.24
C THR A 236 -10.37 -19.86 18.71
N ILE A 237 -9.18 -19.79 18.15
CA ILE A 237 -8.97 -19.92 16.71
C ILE A 237 -9.03 -21.40 16.31
N LYS A 238 -9.81 -21.71 15.27
CA LYS A 238 -9.92 -23.05 14.67
C LYS A 238 -8.59 -23.52 14.09
N PRO A 239 -8.38 -24.84 13.93
CA PRO A 239 -7.19 -25.39 13.30
C PRO A 239 -6.89 -24.79 11.92
N GLU A 240 -7.90 -24.54 11.08
CA GLU A 240 -7.75 -23.95 9.77
C GLU A 240 -7.22 -22.50 9.84
N GLY A 241 -7.57 -21.77 10.88
CA GLY A 241 -7.03 -20.44 11.17
C GLY A 241 -5.57 -20.50 11.64
N LEU A 242 -5.12 -21.63 12.13
CA LEU A 242 -3.73 -21.92 12.52
C LEU A 242 -2.91 -22.55 11.38
N HIS A 243 -3.40 -22.52 10.15
CA HIS A 243 -2.80 -23.18 8.98
C HIS A 243 -2.62 -24.69 9.17
N ASN A 244 -3.51 -25.30 9.96
CA ASN A 244 -3.68 -26.75 10.06
C ASN A 244 -4.99 -27.11 9.37
N VAL A 245 -4.93 -27.30 8.06
CA VAL A 245 -6.09 -27.65 7.21
C VAL A 245 -6.27 -29.16 7.09
N GLY A 246 -6.00 -29.87 8.13
CA GLY A 246 -5.68 -31.28 8.28
C GLY A 246 -6.82 -32.27 8.21
N VAL A 247 -8.01 -32.01 7.64
CA VAL A 247 -9.00 -33.07 7.42
C VAL A 247 -9.53 -33.06 6.01
N LYS A 248 -9.07 -33.99 5.18
CA LYS A 248 -9.73 -34.36 3.93
C LYS A 248 -10.17 -35.82 4.06
N ASN A 249 -11.47 -36.10 3.89
CA ASN A 249 -12.07 -37.43 3.92
C ASN A 249 -11.97 -38.19 5.26
N GLY A 250 -11.97 -37.48 6.42
CA GLY A 250 -11.95 -38.12 7.74
C GLY A 250 -10.56 -38.50 8.25
N GLU A 251 -9.50 -38.30 7.52
CA GLU A 251 -8.12 -38.56 7.93
C GLU A 251 -7.43 -37.31 8.47
N ILE A 252 -6.71 -37.43 9.60
CA ILE A 252 -5.84 -36.39 10.13
C ILE A 252 -4.63 -36.25 9.21
N TYR A 253 -4.52 -35.12 8.56
CA TYR A 253 -3.58 -34.89 7.50
C TYR A 253 -2.35 -34.15 8.03
N GLU A 254 -1.24 -34.83 8.31
CA GLU A 254 0.07 -34.21 8.50
C GLU A 254 0.43 -33.29 7.32
N ARG A 255 -0.09 -33.62 6.13
CA ARG A 255 0.05 -32.87 4.89
C ARG A 255 -0.53 -31.46 4.92
N GLY A 256 -1.42 -31.14 5.86
CA GLY A 256 -2.07 -29.82 6.01
C GLY A 256 -1.55 -28.96 7.16
N ASN A 257 -0.56 -29.38 7.92
CA ASN A 257 -0.03 -28.62 9.04
C ASN A 257 1.26 -27.87 8.67
N TYR A 258 1.10 -26.66 8.16
CA TYR A 258 2.20 -25.84 7.66
C TYR A 258 3.15 -25.34 8.76
N PRO A 259 2.68 -24.86 9.93
CA PRO A 259 3.58 -24.53 11.04
C PRO A 259 4.41 -25.72 11.52
N ALA A 260 3.80 -26.92 11.62
CA ALA A 260 4.53 -28.12 12.02
C ALA A 260 5.59 -28.51 10.98
N ALA A 261 5.29 -28.41 9.69
CA ALA A 261 6.26 -28.66 8.63
C ALA A 261 7.43 -27.67 8.68
N MET A 262 7.18 -26.37 8.90
CA MET A 262 8.24 -25.38 9.07
C MET A 262 9.11 -25.64 10.29
N LYS A 263 8.52 -26.06 11.42
CA LYS A 263 9.26 -26.46 12.63
C LYS A 263 10.14 -27.69 12.37
N LYS A 264 9.65 -28.68 11.63
CA LYS A 264 10.43 -29.87 11.23
C LYS A 264 11.66 -29.48 10.39
N VAL A 265 11.49 -28.66 9.34
CA VAL A 265 12.61 -28.25 8.50
C VAL A 265 13.60 -27.35 9.25
N ALA A 266 13.11 -26.48 10.13
CA ALA A 266 13.96 -25.65 10.98
C ALA A 266 14.88 -26.51 11.86
N ALA A 267 14.33 -27.50 12.54
CA ALA A 267 15.08 -28.43 13.37
C ALA A 267 16.08 -29.26 12.55
N LYS A 268 15.62 -29.86 11.42
CA LYS A 268 16.47 -30.71 10.55
C LYS A 268 17.69 -29.98 10.01
N TYR A 269 17.52 -28.70 9.59
CA TYR A 269 18.60 -27.92 8.97
C TYR A 269 19.26 -26.93 9.92
N ASN A 270 18.97 -27.02 11.21
CA ASN A 270 19.50 -26.12 12.26
C ASN A 270 19.35 -24.64 11.84
N VAL A 271 18.08 -24.21 11.65
CA VAL A 271 17.72 -22.85 11.27
C VAL A 271 16.91 -22.23 12.40
N PRO A 272 17.24 -20.99 12.82
CA PRO A 272 16.42 -20.27 13.80
C PRO A 272 14.96 -20.14 13.33
N LEU A 273 14.03 -20.33 14.29
CA LEU A 273 12.60 -20.23 14.01
C LEU A 273 11.90 -19.37 15.06
N VAL A 274 11.06 -18.46 14.59
CA VAL A 274 10.10 -17.70 15.41
C VAL A 274 8.70 -18.24 15.14
N ASP A 275 8.00 -18.69 16.18
CA ASP A 275 6.65 -19.25 16.07
C ASP A 275 5.58 -18.14 16.07
N LEU A 276 5.47 -17.41 14.96
CA LEU A 276 4.47 -16.34 14.83
C LEU A 276 3.02 -16.87 14.84
N THR A 277 2.78 -18.13 14.50
CA THR A 277 1.43 -18.70 14.61
C THR A 277 0.97 -18.71 16.07
N THR A 278 1.82 -19.16 16.99
CA THR A 278 1.51 -19.17 18.44
C THR A 278 1.43 -17.75 19.00
N GLU A 279 2.38 -16.87 18.65
CA GLU A 279 2.39 -15.49 19.13
C GLU A 279 1.15 -14.70 18.66
N THR A 280 0.79 -14.82 17.39
CA THR A 280 -0.38 -14.12 16.85
C THR A 280 -1.70 -14.74 17.28
N LYS A 281 -1.77 -16.06 17.50
CA LYS A 281 -2.92 -16.71 18.14
C LYS A 281 -3.22 -16.08 19.50
N THR A 282 -2.21 -15.93 20.34
CA THR A 282 -2.36 -15.33 21.68
C THR A 282 -2.92 -13.91 21.58
N ILE A 283 -2.41 -13.09 20.67
CA ILE A 283 -2.90 -11.72 20.47
C ILE A 283 -4.37 -11.74 20.01
N VAL A 284 -4.70 -12.50 18.96
CA VAL A 284 -6.03 -12.48 18.34
C VAL A 284 -7.09 -13.02 19.29
N GLU A 285 -6.79 -14.08 20.04
CA GLU A 285 -7.72 -14.65 21.03
C GLU A 285 -7.93 -13.70 22.23
N ALA A 286 -6.90 -12.98 22.67
CA ALA A 286 -7.03 -11.97 23.72
C ALA A 286 -7.96 -10.80 23.32
N TYR A 287 -7.98 -10.42 22.04
CA TYR A 287 -8.94 -9.44 21.52
C TYR A 287 -10.36 -10.00 21.41
N GLY A 288 -10.51 -11.30 21.16
CA GLY A 288 -11.79 -11.93 20.81
C GLY A 288 -12.28 -11.57 19.40
N ASP A 289 -13.29 -12.29 18.87
CA ASP A 289 -13.67 -12.19 17.44
C ASP A 289 -14.08 -10.77 17.02
N ALA A 290 -14.97 -10.12 17.77
CA ALA A 290 -15.50 -8.80 17.41
C ALA A 290 -14.41 -7.71 17.42
N ALA A 291 -13.59 -7.66 18.49
CA ALA A 291 -12.54 -6.66 18.58
C ALA A 291 -11.36 -6.95 17.63
N ALA A 292 -11.03 -8.22 17.40
CA ALA A 292 -10.04 -8.60 16.40
C ALA A 292 -10.48 -8.17 14.99
N LYS A 293 -11.77 -8.37 14.64
CA LYS A 293 -12.34 -7.91 13.37
C LYS A 293 -12.24 -6.40 13.22
N ALA A 294 -12.53 -5.65 14.29
CA ALA A 294 -12.55 -4.18 14.24
C ALA A 294 -11.15 -3.57 14.19
N ASN A 295 -10.16 -4.15 14.89
CA ASN A 295 -8.88 -3.50 15.16
C ASN A 295 -7.65 -4.21 14.56
N LEU A 296 -7.73 -5.50 14.28
CA LEU A 296 -6.57 -6.29 13.85
C LEU A 296 -6.60 -6.63 12.35
N TYR A 297 -7.76 -6.94 11.81
CA TYR A 297 -7.93 -7.36 10.42
C TYR A 297 -8.72 -6.34 9.62
N ILE A 298 -8.47 -6.24 8.30
CA ILE A 298 -9.29 -5.39 7.45
C ILE A 298 -10.75 -5.90 7.44
N ALA A 299 -11.69 -4.96 7.26
CA ALA A 299 -13.12 -5.29 7.29
C ALA A 299 -13.53 -6.31 6.22
N ALA A 300 -12.81 -6.34 5.09
CA ALA A 300 -13.13 -7.16 3.93
C ALA A 300 -12.86 -8.65 4.13
N ASP A 301 -11.94 -9.03 5.04
CA ASP A 301 -11.56 -10.44 5.21
C ASP A 301 -11.08 -10.80 6.62
N SER A 302 -10.66 -12.04 6.80
CA SER A 302 -10.16 -12.58 8.07
C SER A 302 -8.67 -12.93 8.03
N THR A 303 -7.91 -12.34 7.10
CA THR A 303 -6.54 -12.73 6.78
C THR A 303 -5.57 -11.56 6.87
N HIS A 304 -5.92 -10.42 6.27
CA HIS A 304 -4.98 -9.31 6.08
C HIS A 304 -4.96 -8.37 7.29
N PRO A 305 -3.77 -8.08 7.83
CA PRO A 305 -3.63 -7.19 8.98
C PRO A 305 -3.99 -5.74 8.67
N GLN A 306 -4.52 -5.06 9.69
CA GLN A 306 -4.53 -3.59 9.78
C GLN A 306 -3.21 -3.09 10.40
N ILE A 307 -3.01 -1.77 10.38
CA ILE A 307 -1.83 -1.07 10.91
C ILE A 307 -1.46 -1.57 12.33
N LEU A 308 -2.41 -1.62 13.27
CA LEU A 308 -2.13 -2.08 14.63
C LEU A 308 -1.58 -3.52 14.63
N PHE A 309 -2.25 -4.44 13.96
CA PHE A 309 -1.84 -5.85 13.98
C PHE A 309 -0.51 -6.06 13.26
N ALA A 310 -0.26 -5.38 12.14
CA ALA A 310 1.02 -5.43 11.44
C ALA A 310 2.19 -5.04 12.35
N ASN A 311 2.01 -4.00 13.18
CA ASN A 311 3.03 -3.56 14.13
C ASN A 311 3.21 -4.54 15.31
N LEU A 312 2.11 -5.09 15.84
CA LEU A 312 2.18 -6.13 16.86
C LEU A 312 2.90 -7.38 16.37
N ILE A 313 2.63 -7.83 15.14
CA ILE A 313 3.30 -8.98 14.52
C ILE A 313 4.79 -8.68 14.36
N ALA A 314 5.16 -7.54 13.79
CA ALA A 314 6.57 -7.15 13.60
C ALA A 314 7.31 -7.10 14.94
N LYS A 315 6.68 -6.57 16.00
CA LYS A 315 7.23 -6.59 17.34
C LYS A 315 7.50 -8.01 17.82
N ARG A 316 6.51 -8.94 17.70
CA ARG A 316 6.68 -10.34 18.10
C ARG A 316 7.78 -11.05 17.31
N ALA A 317 7.90 -10.74 16.01
CA ALA A 317 8.98 -11.25 15.17
C ALA A 317 10.36 -10.80 15.70
N VAL A 318 10.52 -9.51 16.00
CA VAL A 318 11.76 -8.95 16.53
C VAL A 318 12.08 -9.47 17.93
N GLU A 319 11.10 -9.56 18.82
CA GLU A 319 11.27 -10.18 20.15
C GLU A 319 11.68 -11.65 20.05
N GLY A 320 11.13 -12.38 19.09
CA GLY A 320 11.54 -13.76 18.79
C GLY A 320 13.00 -13.82 18.34
N MET A 321 13.41 -12.94 17.43
CA MET A 321 14.81 -12.81 17.01
C MET A 321 15.73 -12.44 18.18
N PHE A 322 15.30 -11.52 19.06
CA PHE A 322 16.04 -11.13 20.25
C PHE A 322 16.26 -12.32 21.20
N ARG A 323 15.22 -13.11 21.47
CA ARG A 323 15.33 -14.34 22.29
C ARG A 323 16.32 -15.34 21.71
N LEU A 324 16.43 -15.40 20.39
CA LEU A 324 17.38 -16.25 19.65
C LEU A 324 18.80 -15.63 19.52
N GLY A 325 19.02 -14.42 20.07
CA GLY A 325 20.30 -13.71 19.98
C GLY A 325 20.62 -13.10 18.60
N ILE A 326 19.64 -13.09 17.68
CA ILE A 326 19.81 -12.63 16.31
C ILE A 326 19.69 -11.11 16.25
N LEU A 327 20.69 -10.43 15.70
CA LEU A 327 20.74 -8.96 15.51
C LEU A 327 20.45 -8.15 16.79
N LYS A 328 20.64 -8.74 17.96
CA LYS A 328 20.30 -8.16 19.26
C LYS A 328 20.86 -6.74 19.44
N ASN A 329 22.11 -6.50 19.01
CA ASN A 329 22.77 -5.21 19.14
C ASN A 329 22.33 -4.16 18.11
N TYR A 330 21.51 -4.54 17.15
CA TYR A 330 20.95 -3.65 16.11
C TYR A 330 19.53 -3.20 16.43
N MET A 331 18.88 -3.81 17.40
CA MET A 331 17.52 -3.51 17.77
C MET A 331 17.44 -2.21 18.59
N VAL A 332 16.38 -1.45 18.35
CA VAL A 332 16.09 -0.20 19.07
C VAL A 332 14.76 -0.30 19.78
N SER A 333 14.59 0.45 20.87
CA SER A 333 13.29 0.63 21.49
C SER A 333 12.38 1.41 20.53
N VAL A 334 11.20 0.88 20.28
CA VAL A 334 10.23 1.51 19.38
C VAL A 334 9.30 2.38 20.18
N THR A 335 9.01 3.58 19.65
CA THR A 335 7.88 4.37 20.13
C THR A 335 6.60 3.57 19.91
N SER A 336 5.87 3.35 20.98
CA SER A 336 4.69 2.47 20.95
C SER A 336 3.47 3.11 20.28
N LEU A 337 3.60 4.24 19.57
CA LEU A 337 2.49 4.96 18.97
C LEU A 337 2.76 5.29 17.50
N ILE A 338 1.77 5.01 16.67
CA ILE A 338 1.77 5.30 15.23
C ILE A 338 0.50 6.11 14.91
N ALA A 339 0.69 7.21 14.22
CA ALA A 339 -0.40 7.98 13.63
C ALA A 339 -0.27 7.96 12.10
N SER A 340 -1.37 7.67 11.39
CA SER A 340 -1.40 7.54 9.92
C SER A 340 -2.63 8.25 9.35
N PRO A 341 -2.53 8.96 8.20
CA PRO A 341 -1.30 9.22 7.46
C PRO A 341 -0.36 10.19 8.20
N ASN A 342 0.95 10.11 7.96
CA ASN A 342 1.96 11.02 8.48
C ASN A 342 2.96 11.38 7.37
N PRO A 343 3.06 12.64 6.91
CA PRO A 343 2.38 13.83 7.45
C PRO A 343 0.91 13.93 7.06
N LEU A 344 0.14 14.71 7.83
CA LEU A 344 -1.22 15.09 7.48
C LEU A 344 -1.20 16.50 6.88
N ALA A 345 -1.29 16.59 5.55
CA ALA A 345 -1.14 17.82 4.80
C ALA A 345 -2.47 18.30 4.21
N TRP A 346 -2.79 19.59 4.35
CA TRP A 346 -4.00 20.20 3.78
C TRP A 346 -3.77 20.93 2.46
N GLY A 347 -2.50 21.16 2.07
CA GLY A 347 -2.20 22.05 0.94
C GLY A 347 -2.68 23.49 1.22
N THR A 348 -3.08 24.19 0.17
CA THR A 348 -3.53 25.59 0.28
C THR A 348 -5.02 25.68 0.62
N ARG A 349 -5.40 26.51 1.59
CA ARG A 349 -6.77 26.70 2.06
C ARG A 349 -7.07 28.19 2.26
N TYR A 350 -8.33 28.59 2.08
CA TYR A 350 -8.75 29.98 2.38
C TYR A 350 -8.68 30.26 3.87
N THR A 351 -8.22 31.45 4.24
CA THR A 351 -8.27 31.92 5.61
C THR A 351 -9.72 31.93 6.12
N GLY A 352 -9.90 31.52 7.38
CA GLY A 352 -11.20 31.41 8.02
C GLY A 352 -12.04 30.18 7.63
N VAL A 353 -11.65 29.44 6.59
CA VAL A 353 -12.38 28.25 6.14
C VAL A 353 -11.77 26.99 6.76
N ALA A 354 -12.60 26.22 7.44
CA ALA A 354 -12.21 24.97 8.06
C ALA A 354 -12.27 23.80 7.06
N THR A 355 -11.26 22.94 7.07
CA THR A 355 -11.22 21.68 6.30
C THR A 355 -10.76 20.57 7.20
N THR A 356 -11.50 19.45 7.23
CA THR A 356 -11.24 18.31 8.08
C THR A 356 -10.54 17.19 7.33
N LYS A 357 -9.60 16.54 8.00
CA LYS A 357 -9.01 15.24 7.61
C LYS A 357 -9.04 14.30 8.80
N GLU A 358 -8.97 13.02 8.55
CA GLU A 358 -8.88 12.00 9.59
C GLU A 358 -7.47 11.44 9.70
N MET A 359 -7.14 10.98 10.90
CA MET A 359 -5.98 10.14 11.16
C MET A 359 -6.38 8.96 12.03
N THR A 360 -5.76 7.82 11.80
CA THR A 360 -5.82 6.67 12.71
C THR A 360 -4.63 6.71 13.64
N VAL A 361 -4.88 6.71 14.93
CA VAL A 361 -3.85 6.61 15.99
C VAL A 361 -3.89 5.21 16.56
N SER A 362 -2.77 4.49 16.47
CA SER A 362 -2.61 3.15 17.04
C SER A 362 -1.43 3.18 18.03
N ALA A 363 -1.67 2.69 19.23
CA ALA A 363 -0.61 2.51 20.22
C ALA A 363 -0.62 1.06 20.73
N PHE A 364 0.54 0.54 21.04
CA PHE A 364 0.73 -0.82 21.52
C PHE A 364 1.90 -0.89 22.49
N ASP A 365 1.84 -1.89 23.38
CA ASP A 365 2.88 -2.10 24.40
C ASP A 365 3.16 -0.87 25.27
N LEU A 366 2.08 -0.18 25.63
CA LEU A 366 2.15 0.89 26.60
C LEU A 366 2.49 0.30 27.99
N ASN A 367 3.30 1.02 28.76
CA ASN A 367 3.89 0.53 30.03
C ASN A 367 2.89 0.15 31.14
N SER A 368 1.59 0.33 30.90
CA SER A 368 0.51 0.00 31.83
C SER A 368 -0.64 -0.66 31.05
N ASP A 369 -1.32 -1.60 31.68
CA ASP A 369 -2.49 -2.26 31.10
C ASP A 369 -3.66 -1.29 30.87
N VAL A 370 -3.77 -0.26 31.69
CA VAL A 370 -4.80 0.78 31.59
C VAL A 370 -4.18 2.17 31.71
N GLY A 371 -4.71 3.12 30.99
CA GLY A 371 -4.24 4.49 31.03
C GLY A 371 -4.93 5.39 30.02
N THR A 372 -4.34 6.55 29.79
CA THR A 372 -4.85 7.55 28.84
C THR A 372 -3.72 8.19 28.09
N VAL A 373 -3.80 8.18 26.76
CA VAL A 373 -2.93 8.95 25.87
C VAL A 373 -3.61 10.27 25.55
N THR A 374 -2.90 11.38 25.80
CA THR A 374 -3.37 12.72 25.42
C THR A 374 -2.84 13.08 24.04
N VAL A 375 -3.73 13.48 23.15
CA VAL A 375 -3.43 14.05 21.82
C VAL A 375 -3.51 15.56 21.94
N GLN A 376 -2.42 16.27 21.67
CA GLN A 376 -2.35 17.72 21.81
C GLN A 376 -2.20 18.39 20.46
N SER A 377 -3.12 19.31 20.15
CA SER A 377 -3.03 20.17 18.98
C SER A 377 -1.89 21.19 19.12
N PRO A 378 -1.19 21.50 18.03
CA PRO A 378 -0.05 22.45 18.07
C PRO A 378 -0.46 23.93 18.13
N SER A 379 -1.70 24.26 17.77
CA SER A 379 -2.19 25.65 17.76
C SER A 379 -3.71 25.71 17.54
N LYS A 380 -4.29 26.89 17.75
CA LYS A 380 -5.72 27.16 17.49
C LYS A 380 -6.16 26.98 16.01
N ASN A 381 -5.20 26.87 15.09
CA ASN A 381 -5.49 26.66 13.67
C ASN A 381 -5.71 25.17 13.32
N PHE A 382 -5.34 24.28 14.26
CA PHE A 382 -5.60 22.85 14.17
C PHE A 382 -6.45 22.45 15.37
N GLU A 383 -7.60 21.85 15.16
CA GLU A 383 -8.48 21.40 16.22
C GLU A 383 -8.77 19.91 16.04
N LEU A 384 -9.02 19.23 17.14
CA LEU A 384 -9.16 17.77 17.21
C LEU A 384 -10.59 17.39 17.59
N SER A 385 -11.10 16.29 17.04
CA SER A 385 -12.41 15.75 17.37
C SER A 385 -12.45 14.23 17.23
N PHE A 386 -13.35 13.56 17.98
CA PHE A 386 -13.67 12.14 17.76
C PHE A 386 -14.90 11.93 16.88
N ASP A 387 -15.73 12.95 16.69
CA ASP A 387 -17.08 12.86 16.11
C ASP A 387 -17.38 13.94 15.07
N GLN A 388 -16.40 14.81 14.77
CA GLN A 388 -16.52 15.98 13.90
C GLN A 388 -17.53 17.06 14.37
N THR A 389 -18.06 16.92 15.58
CA THR A 389 -19.02 17.88 16.16
C THR A 389 -18.38 18.72 17.27
N ALA A 390 -17.71 18.08 18.22
CA ALA A 390 -17.01 18.74 19.33
C ALA A 390 -15.52 18.89 19.02
N TRP A 391 -15.07 20.11 18.74
CA TRP A 391 -13.69 20.46 18.41
C TRP A 391 -12.93 20.99 19.62
N ARG A 392 -11.72 20.47 19.86
CA ARG A 392 -10.91 20.76 21.06
C ARG A 392 -9.44 20.93 20.68
N SER A 393 -8.69 21.59 21.58
CA SER A 393 -7.22 21.68 21.47
C SER A 393 -6.51 20.41 21.95
N SER A 394 -7.18 19.57 22.75
CA SER A 394 -6.66 18.28 23.19
C SER A 394 -7.77 17.24 23.31
N LEU A 395 -7.39 15.97 23.11
CA LEU A 395 -8.26 14.80 23.31
C LEU A 395 -7.56 13.78 24.19
N ASN A 396 -8.34 13.05 24.98
CA ASN A 396 -7.87 11.96 25.80
C ASN A 396 -8.39 10.63 25.23
N ILE A 397 -7.47 9.73 24.87
CA ILE A 397 -7.78 8.39 24.39
C ILE A 397 -7.52 7.40 25.52
N PRO A 398 -8.55 6.89 26.20
CA PRO A 398 -8.38 5.83 27.19
C PRO A 398 -8.01 4.52 26.48
N TYR A 399 -7.20 3.70 27.14
CA TYR A 399 -6.82 2.39 26.64
C TYR A 399 -6.88 1.32 27.73
N THR A 400 -7.01 0.07 27.29
CA THR A 400 -6.94 -1.13 28.11
C THR A 400 -6.01 -2.14 27.44
N ASN A 401 -5.47 -3.09 28.22
CA ASN A 401 -4.50 -4.09 27.71
C ASN A 401 -3.29 -3.47 27.01
N GLY A 402 -2.84 -2.31 27.48
CA GLY A 402 -1.64 -1.64 26.98
C GLY A 402 -1.71 -1.20 25.50
N SER A 403 -2.90 -1.14 24.87
CA SER A 403 -3.03 -0.83 23.45
C SER A 403 -4.36 -0.20 23.08
N PHE A 404 -4.39 0.52 21.95
CA PHE A 404 -5.63 1.02 21.33
C PHE A 404 -5.44 1.31 19.84
N THR A 405 -6.56 1.40 19.13
CA THR A 405 -6.69 2.06 17.83
C THR A 405 -7.87 3.01 17.87
N LYS A 406 -7.68 4.24 17.41
CA LYS A 406 -8.71 5.28 17.44
C LYS A 406 -8.60 6.19 16.22
N THR A 407 -9.73 6.45 15.57
CA THR A 407 -9.85 7.53 14.58
C THR A 407 -9.96 8.87 15.30
N VAL A 408 -9.17 9.82 14.84
CA VAL A 408 -9.19 11.22 15.29
C VAL A 408 -9.32 12.11 14.07
N TYR A 409 -10.29 13.00 14.09
CA TYR A 409 -10.46 14.04 13.08
C TYR A 409 -9.65 15.26 13.45
N VAL A 410 -8.96 15.82 12.45
CA VAL A 410 -8.18 17.05 12.60
C VAL A 410 -8.74 18.09 11.66
N ARG A 411 -9.16 19.23 12.19
CA ARG A 411 -9.65 20.35 11.41
C ARG A 411 -8.57 21.42 11.31
N PHE A 412 -8.20 21.80 10.10
CA PHE A 412 -7.33 22.92 9.82
C PHE A 412 -8.15 24.13 9.41
N LYS A 413 -7.96 25.27 10.12
CA LYS A 413 -8.62 26.56 9.88
C LYS A 413 -7.57 27.67 9.96
N PRO A 414 -6.88 28.00 8.83
CA PRO A 414 -5.86 29.05 8.85
C PRO A 414 -6.49 30.40 9.20
N SER A 415 -5.88 31.14 10.13
CA SER A 415 -6.27 32.52 10.42
C SER A 415 -5.62 33.53 9.49
N ASP A 416 -4.43 33.21 8.98
CA ASP A 416 -3.58 34.13 8.22
C ASP A 416 -3.09 33.49 6.91
N ALA A 417 -2.68 34.33 5.98
CA ALA A 417 -2.15 33.92 4.67
C ALA A 417 -0.66 33.53 4.76
N VAL A 418 -0.35 32.49 5.54
CA VAL A 418 1.00 31.99 5.81
C VAL A 418 1.07 30.48 5.70
N ASP A 419 2.28 29.94 5.69
CA ASP A 419 2.52 28.51 5.78
C ASP A 419 2.45 28.04 7.24
N TYR A 420 1.78 26.92 7.47
CA TYR A 420 1.64 26.26 8.78
C TYR A 420 2.34 24.90 8.72
N ASN A 421 3.50 24.80 9.36
CA ASN A 421 4.23 23.55 9.56
C ASN A 421 4.33 23.31 11.06
N LYS A 422 3.57 22.37 11.58
CA LYS A 422 3.41 22.11 13.01
C LYS A 422 3.43 20.61 13.29
N VAL A 423 3.36 20.24 14.58
CA VAL A 423 3.38 18.86 15.03
C VAL A 423 2.30 18.66 16.09
N ILE A 424 1.40 17.70 15.87
CA ILE A 424 0.52 17.16 16.90
C ILE A 424 1.37 16.22 17.76
N SER A 425 1.31 16.36 19.08
CA SER A 425 2.02 15.50 20.02
C SER A 425 1.09 14.52 20.72
N PHE A 426 1.65 13.35 21.05
CA PHE A 426 0.97 12.31 21.80
C PHE A 426 1.76 12.07 23.09
N THR A 427 1.11 12.18 24.25
CA THR A 427 1.77 12.02 25.54
C THR A 427 1.08 10.96 26.40
N LEU A 428 1.88 10.24 27.17
CA LEU A 428 1.46 9.34 28.25
C LEU A 428 2.03 9.88 29.55
N GLY A 429 1.16 10.47 30.39
CA GLY A 429 1.63 11.29 31.50
C GLY A 429 2.46 12.47 31.01
N SER A 430 3.65 12.65 31.55
CA SER A 430 4.61 13.68 31.13
C SER A 430 5.49 13.29 29.93
N SER A 431 5.46 12.05 29.49
CA SER A 431 6.33 11.53 28.42
C SER A 431 5.68 11.67 27.06
N THR A 432 6.37 12.26 26.07
CA THR A 432 5.97 12.23 24.67
C THR A 432 6.28 10.85 24.10
N ILE A 433 5.25 10.16 23.61
CA ILE A 433 5.33 8.80 23.06
C ILE A 433 5.15 8.75 21.53
N GLY A 434 4.85 9.89 20.90
CA GLY A 434 4.71 9.99 19.47
C GLY A 434 4.42 11.40 19.00
N SER A 435 4.50 11.60 17.69
CA SER A 435 4.19 12.87 17.05
C SER A 435 3.69 12.66 15.62
N LEU A 436 2.92 13.63 15.10
CA LEU A 436 2.42 13.65 13.73
C LEU A 436 2.65 15.03 13.13
N ALA A 437 3.36 15.10 12.01
CA ALA A 437 3.55 16.33 11.28
C ALA A 437 2.24 16.76 10.60
N VAL A 438 1.86 18.02 10.77
CA VAL A 438 0.71 18.64 10.12
C VAL A 438 1.13 19.88 9.34
N SER A 439 0.62 20.05 8.13
CA SER A 439 0.96 21.20 7.31
C SER A 439 -0.21 21.72 6.50
N GLY A 440 -0.18 23.02 6.18
CA GLY A 440 -1.13 23.70 5.32
C GLY A 440 -0.68 25.12 5.03
N LYS A 441 -1.29 25.76 4.03
CA LYS A 441 -1.05 27.16 3.69
C LYS A 441 -2.36 27.93 3.69
N GLY A 442 -2.40 29.05 4.39
CA GLY A 442 -3.50 30.01 4.29
C GLY A 442 -3.35 30.92 3.09
N VAL A 443 -4.47 31.26 2.42
CA VAL A 443 -4.52 32.32 1.38
C VAL A 443 -5.81 33.13 1.55
N PRO A 444 -5.84 34.39 1.15
CA PRO A 444 -7.05 35.21 1.27
C PRO A 444 -8.18 34.70 0.36
N ALA A 445 -9.41 35.03 0.72
CA ALA A 445 -10.56 34.81 -0.16
C ALA A 445 -10.35 35.52 -1.50
N GLY A 446 -10.76 34.85 -2.61
CA GLY A 446 -10.55 35.34 -3.98
C GLY A 446 -9.27 34.84 -4.65
N ALA A 447 -8.29 34.33 -3.91
CA ALA A 447 -7.18 33.58 -4.53
C ALA A 447 -7.72 32.29 -5.13
N GLY A 448 -7.45 32.01 -6.41
CA GLY A 448 -7.82 30.74 -7.04
C GLY A 448 -6.98 29.60 -6.47
N LEU A 449 -7.62 28.63 -5.81
CA LEU A 449 -6.95 27.45 -5.24
C LEU A 449 -6.96 26.31 -6.23
N ASP A 450 -5.81 25.69 -6.45
CA ASP A 450 -5.73 24.42 -7.18
C ASP A 450 -6.51 23.34 -6.42
N SER A 451 -7.42 22.69 -7.12
CA SER A 451 -8.36 21.74 -6.52
C SER A 451 -8.58 20.55 -7.43
N TYR A 452 -8.91 19.40 -6.85
CA TYR A 452 -9.21 18.19 -7.61
C TYR A 452 -10.37 17.38 -7.01
N ALA A 453 -11.02 16.63 -7.89
CA ALA A 453 -11.85 15.48 -7.57
C ALA A 453 -11.42 14.31 -8.44
N SER A 454 -11.32 13.12 -7.87
CA SER A 454 -10.97 11.91 -8.59
C SER A 454 -11.79 10.73 -8.09
N TRP A 455 -12.09 9.79 -8.98
CA TRP A 455 -12.82 8.56 -8.71
C TRP A 455 -11.98 7.41 -9.21
N PHE A 456 -11.20 6.81 -8.33
CA PHE A 456 -10.36 5.66 -8.66
C PHE A 456 -10.96 4.36 -8.14
N SER A 457 -10.76 3.29 -8.91
CA SER A 457 -11.31 1.97 -8.60
C SER A 457 -10.70 1.41 -7.31
N SER A 458 -11.58 0.96 -6.40
CA SER A 458 -11.23 0.13 -5.24
C SER A 458 -11.49 -1.37 -5.50
N GLY A 459 -11.72 -1.74 -6.77
CA GLY A 459 -12.02 -3.11 -7.22
C GLY A 459 -13.48 -3.34 -7.58
N SER A 460 -14.45 -2.81 -6.84
CA SER A 460 -15.90 -2.98 -7.12
C SER A 460 -16.65 -1.67 -7.33
N SER A 461 -16.06 -0.53 -6.95
CA SER A 461 -16.67 0.79 -7.04
C SER A 461 -15.67 1.87 -7.43
N LEU A 462 -16.19 3.03 -7.82
CA LEU A 462 -15.45 4.26 -8.11
C LEU A 462 -15.86 5.30 -7.07
N ALA A 463 -15.19 5.25 -5.90
CA ALA A 463 -15.43 6.19 -4.82
C ALA A 463 -14.62 7.49 -5.03
N PRO A 464 -15.17 8.66 -4.64
CA PRO A 464 -14.48 9.93 -4.83
C PRO A 464 -13.39 10.17 -3.78
N THR A 465 -12.30 10.79 -4.22
CA THR A 465 -11.31 11.43 -3.36
C THR A 465 -11.19 12.90 -3.76
N THR A 466 -11.20 13.79 -2.78
CA THR A 466 -11.18 15.24 -3.01
C THR A 466 -10.24 15.94 -2.04
N ASP A 467 -9.95 17.21 -2.32
CA ASP A 467 -9.22 18.08 -1.39
C ASP A 467 -10.13 18.85 -0.41
N GLY A 468 -11.46 18.64 -0.50
CA GLY A 468 -12.47 19.31 0.32
C GLY A 468 -12.85 20.72 -0.14
N ILE A 469 -12.19 21.27 -1.16
CA ILE A 469 -12.55 22.54 -1.82
C ILE A 469 -13.43 22.24 -3.04
N LEU A 470 -13.08 21.18 -3.75
CA LEU A 470 -13.93 20.53 -4.74
C LEU A 470 -14.47 19.25 -4.10
N THR A 471 -15.76 19.20 -3.83
CA THR A 471 -16.42 18.00 -3.28
C THR A 471 -16.95 17.12 -4.41
N ALA A 472 -17.20 15.84 -4.13
CA ALA A 472 -17.68 14.90 -5.14
C ALA A 472 -18.58 13.84 -4.50
N THR A 473 -19.46 13.24 -5.32
CA THR A 473 -20.28 12.08 -4.94
C THR A 473 -19.78 10.83 -5.62
N ASP A 474 -20.20 9.67 -5.15
CA ASP A 474 -19.96 8.40 -5.82
C ASP A 474 -20.42 8.45 -7.28
N ALA A 475 -19.72 7.73 -8.14
CA ALA A 475 -20.10 7.60 -9.54
C ALA A 475 -21.48 6.94 -9.66
N THR A 476 -22.37 7.53 -10.47
CA THR A 476 -23.67 6.94 -10.77
C THR A 476 -23.64 6.19 -12.08
N VAL A 477 -24.41 5.11 -12.18
CA VAL A 477 -24.47 4.23 -13.34
C VAL A 477 -25.90 4.21 -13.87
N SER A 478 -26.08 4.50 -15.16
CA SER A 478 -27.38 4.46 -15.83
C SER A 478 -27.42 3.32 -16.84
N ASN A 479 -28.34 2.38 -16.66
CA ASN A 479 -28.61 1.25 -17.56
C ASN A 479 -27.35 0.46 -18.00
N LEU A 480 -26.32 0.40 -17.15
CA LEU A 480 -25.15 -0.44 -17.31
C LEU A 480 -25.07 -1.41 -16.13
N THR A 481 -24.55 -2.59 -16.37
CA THR A 481 -24.27 -3.58 -15.34
C THR A 481 -22.77 -3.75 -15.15
N THR A 482 -22.34 -4.01 -13.93
CA THR A 482 -20.95 -4.36 -13.64
C THR A 482 -20.74 -5.87 -13.83
N THR A 483 -19.50 -6.24 -14.13
CA THR A 483 -19.05 -7.63 -14.10
C THR A 483 -17.84 -7.75 -13.17
N SER A 484 -17.35 -8.95 -12.94
CA SER A 484 -16.21 -9.19 -12.04
C SER A 484 -15.04 -8.26 -12.37
N ALA A 485 -14.43 -7.69 -11.33
CA ALA A 485 -13.25 -6.85 -11.49
C ALA A 485 -12.11 -7.63 -12.18
N LYS A 486 -11.22 -6.89 -12.83
CA LYS A 486 -10.04 -7.46 -13.48
C LYS A 486 -8.78 -6.75 -13.00
N VAL A 487 -7.72 -7.50 -12.79
CA VAL A 487 -6.41 -6.92 -12.53
C VAL A 487 -5.79 -6.50 -13.86
N MET A 488 -5.36 -5.24 -13.94
CA MET A 488 -4.70 -4.66 -15.10
C MET A 488 -3.52 -3.80 -14.65
N ALA A 489 -2.49 -3.69 -15.47
CA ALA A 489 -1.37 -2.80 -15.21
C ALA A 489 -1.79 -1.34 -15.45
N VAL A 490 -1.65 -0.50 -14.42
CA VAL A 490 -1.83 0.95 -14.47
C VAL A 490 -0.54 1.58 -14.03
N ASP A 491 0.13 2.33 -14.91
CA ASP A 491 1.44 2.93 -14.65
C ASP A 491 2.47 1.90 -14.08
N GLY A 492 2.43 0.67 -14.62
CA GLY A 492 3.31 -0.42 -14.23
C GLY A 492 2.96 -1.13 -12.92
N GLN A 493 1.81 -0.81 -12.32
CA GLN A 493 1.31 -1.46 -11.09
C GLN A 493 0.04 -2.28 -11.37
N ASP A 494 0.02 -3.50 -10.88
CA ASP A 494 -1.15 -4.37 -10.95
C ASP A 494 -2.29 -3.82 -10.09
N THR A 495 -3.36 -3.38 -10.75
CA THR A 495 -4.48 -2.71 -10.10
C THR A 495 -5.81 -3.36 -10.47
N SER A 496 -6.69 -3.54 -9.49
CA SER A 496 -8.04 -4.04 -9.73
C SER A 496 -8.93 -2.94 -10.30
N VAL A 497 -9.53 -3.18 -11.47
CA VAL A 497 -10.37 -2.21 -12.19
C VAL A 497 -11.81 -2.68 -12.30
N VAL A 498 -12.75 -1.74 -12.18
CA VAL A 498 -14.20 -2.01 -12.38
C VAL A 498 -14.47 -2.19 -13.87
N ARG A 499 -15.35 -3.15 -14.21
CA ARG A 499 -15.75 -3.39 -15.59
C ARG A 499 -17.26 -3.22 -15.75
N TYR A 500 -17.66 -2.53 -16.82
CA TYR A 500 -19.05 -2.28 -17.20
C TYR A 500 -19.37 -3.01 -18.50
N VAL A 501 -20.42 -3.84 -18.48
CA VAL A 501 -20.82 -4.66 -19.62
C VAL A 501 -21.35 -3.78 -20.76
N VAL A 502 -20.91 -4.06 -21.99
CA VAL A 502 -21.29 -3.33 -23.21
C VAL A 502 -21.58 -4.28 -24.39
N ASP A 503 -22.26 -5.40 -24.11
CA ASP A 503 -22.32 -6.54 -25.01
C ASP A 503 -23.00 -6.31 -26.36
N THR A 504 -24.21 -5.78 -26.39
CA THR A 504 -25.11 -5.97 -27.57
C THR A 504 -25.43 -4.71 -28.37
N TRP A 505 -25.08 -3.52 -27.91
CA TRP A 505 -25.37 -2.28 -28.64
C TRP A 505 -24.15 -1.81 -29.44
N THR A 506 -24.35 -1.70 -30.77
CA THR A 506 -23.29 -1.41 -31.74
C THR A 506 -22.97 0.07 -31.92
N SER A 507 -23.80 0.93 -31.35
CA SER A 507 -23.64 2.38 -31.38
C SER A 507 -23.92 2.98 -30.00
N ARG A 508 -23.51 4.22 -29.81
CA ARG A 508 -23.77 4.96 -28.57
C ARG A 508 -25.26 5.02 -28.27
N ASP A 509 -25.63 4.69 -27.04
CA ASP A 509 -26.96 4.84 -26.44
C ASP A 509 -26.89 5.89 -25.32
N ASN A 510 -27.63 6.99 -25.50
CA ASN A 510 -27.61 8.12 -24.56
C ASN A 510 -28.25 7.81 -23.19
N THR A 511 -28.91 6.66 -23.06
CA THR A 511 -29.47 6.18 -21.78
C THR A 511 -28.48 5.33 -20.97
N LYS A 512 -27.36 4.95 -21.58
CA LYS A 512 -26.34 4.05 -20.99
C LYS A 512 -25.04 4.81 -20.73
N TYR A 513 -24.81 5.19 -19.49
CA TYR A 513 -23.63 5.98 -19.13
C TYR A 513 -23.20 5.80 -17.69
N LEU A 514 -21.94 6.16 -17.41
CA LEU A 514 -21.45 6.48 -16.07
C LEU A 514 -21.43 8.00 -15.91
N GLN A 515 -21.84 8.50 -14.75
CA GLN A 515 -21.79 9.92 -14.45
C GLN A 515 -21.02 10.19 -13.16
N PHE A 516 -20.15 11.17 -13.22
CA PHE A 516 -19.34 11.72 -12.13
C PHE A 516 -19.78 13.15 -11.87
N MET A 517 -19.83 13.54 -10.59
CA MET A 517 -20.26 14.89 -10.21
C MET A 517 -19.27 15.50 -9.22
N ALA A 518 -18.76 16.69 -9.53
CA ALA A 518 -17.91 17.48 -8.67
C ALA A 518 -18.56 18.86 -8.40
N THR A 519 -18.61 19.26 -7.12
CA THR A 519 -19.24 20.51 -6.69
C THR A 519 -18.22 21.38 -5.97
N PRO A 520 -17.89 22.57 -6.49
CA PRO A 520 -16.96 23.48 -5.84
C PRO A 520 -17.61 24.22 -4.67
N THR A 521 -16.82 24.54 -3.66
CA THR A 521 -17.23 25.41 -2.54
C THR A 521 -17.32 26.90 -2.90
N GLY A 522 -16.91 27.25 -4.11
CA GLY A 522 -16.99 28.57 -4.74
C GLY A 522 -17.25 28.43 -6.26
N SER A 523 -16.69 29.26 -7.10
CA SER A 523 -16.70 29.08 -8.55
C SER A 523 -15.48 28.26 -8.99
N LEU A 524 -15.66 27.30 -9.91
CA LEU A 524 -14.58 26.46 -10.45
C LEU A 524 -14.26 26.86 -11.89
N ASN A 525 -12.98 27.05 -12.17
CA ASN A 525 -12.45 27.01 -13.52
C ASN A 525 -11.72 25.66 -13.70
N ALA A 526 -12.42 24.66 -14.25
CA ALA A 526 -11.83 23.35 -14.51
C ALA A 526 -10.94 23.45 -15.76
N ASN A 527 -9.68 23.10 -15.60
CA ASN A 527 -8.66 23.21 -16.64
C ASN A 527 -8.24 21.86 -17.21
N LYS A 528 -8.54 20.75 -16.51
CA LYS A 528 -8.13 19.42 -16.92
C LYS A 528 -9.12 18.36 -16.50
N ILE A 529 -9.39 17.42 -17.41
CA ILE A 529 -10.15 16.18 -17.15
C ILE A 529 -9.34 15.03 -17.74
N SER A 530 -9.14 13.96 -16.96
CA SER A 530 -8.40 12.78 -17.40
C SER A 530 -9.07 11.48 -16.99
N MET A 531 -8.74 10.38 -17.71
CA MET A 531 -9.31 9.06 -17.47
C MET A 531 -8.29 7.97 -17.80
N TYR A 532 -8.24 6.93 -16.96
CA TYR A 532 -7.63 5.64 -17.26
C TYR A 532 -8.71 4.63 -17.61
N TYR A 533 -8.64 4.02 -18.78
CA TYR A 533 -9.63 3.08 -19.27
C TYR A 533 -9.00 1.98 -20.14
N ALA A 534 -9.70 0.85 -20.27
CA ALA A 534 -9.32 -0.22 -21.18
C ALA A 534 -10.56 -0.88 -21.78
N THR A 535 -10.39 -1.53 -22.92
CA THR A 535 -11.40 -2.45 -23.47
C THR A 535 -11.10 -3.86 -22.98
N SER A 536 -12.10 -4.58 -22.51
CA SER A 536 -11.94 -5.95 -22.03
C SER A 536 -12.84 -6.92 -22.78
N GLY A 537 -12.32 -8.12 -23.06
CA GLY A 537 -12.99 -9.11 -23.91
C GLY A 537 -12.80 -8.89 -25.42
N GLY A 538 -12.20 -7.79 -25.85
CA GLY A 538 -11.91 -7.44 -27.24
C GLY A 538 -11.56 -5.97 -27.39
N SER A 539 -11.09 -5.55 -28.56
CA SER A 539 -10.74 -4.15 -28.89
C SER A 539 -11.87 -3.36 -29.57
N THR A 540 -13.08 -3.92 -29.61
CA THR A 540 -14.24 -3.32 -30.31
C THR A 540 -15.09 -2.41 -29.42
N VAL A 541 -14.76 -2.30 -28.13
CA VAL A 541 -15.41 -1.36 -27.21
C VAL A 541 -14.90 0.05 -27.48
N GLN A 542 -15.83 0.97 -27.57
CA GLN A 542 -15.59 2.40 -27.74
C GLN A 542 -16.31 3.18 -26.64
N ALA A 543 -15.87 4.42 -26.40
CA ALA A 543 -16.56 5.31 -25.47
C ALA A 543 -16.48 6.77 -25.92
N ASP A 544 -17.50 7.55 -25.55
CA ASP A 544 -17.45 9.00 -25.57
C ASP A 544 -17.39 9.55 -24.16
N MET A 545 -16.66 10.65 -24.00
CA MET A 545 -16.62 11.43 -22.77
C MET A 545 -17.19 12.82 -23.01
N GLU A 546 -18.13 13.22 -22.16
CA GLU A 546 -18.78 14.53 -22.22
C GLU A 546 -18.78 15.19 -20.84
N TYR A 547 -18.84 16.52 -20.84
CA TYR A 547 -19.07 17.29 -19.61
C TYR A 547 -20.29 18.19 -19.73
N SER A 548 -20.83 18.57 -18.57
CA SER A 548 -21.92 19.53 -18.44
C SER A 548 -21.77 20.34 -17.15
N THR A 549 -22.24 21.59 -17.13
CA THR A 549 -22.32 22.44 -15.93
C THR A 549 -23.76 22.65 -15.45
N ASP A 550 -24.74 22.12 -16.16
CA ASP A 550 -26.19 22.22 -15.85
C ASP A 550 -26.92 20.86 -15.87
N ASN A 551 -26.19 19.75 -16.19
CA ASN A 551 -26.70 18.39 -16.36
C ASN A 551 -27.77 18.28 -17.49
N ILE A 552 -27.87 19.26 -18.37
CA ILE A 552 -28.84 19.34 -19.47
C ILE A 552 -28.11 19.41 -20.81
N LYS A 553 -27.21 20.38 -20.96
CA LYS A 553 -26.41 20.57 -22.16
C LYS A 553 -25.05 19.91 -22.00
N TRP A 554 -24.71 19.04 -22.94
CA TRP A 554 -23.50 18.24 -22.90
C TRP A 554 -22.51 18.63 -23.99
N THR A 555 -21.26 18.74 -23.66
CA THR A 555 -20.16 19.04 -24.57
C THR A 555 -19.21 17.85 -24.62
N ARG A 556 -18.96 17.33 -25.81
CA ARG A 556 -18.07 16.20 -26.04
C ARG A 556 -16.61 16.63 -25.92
N LEU A 557 -15.81 15.87 -25.18
CA LEU A 557 -14.39 16.13 -24.96
C LEU A 557 -13.51 15.50 -26.05
N ASN A 558 -13.86 14.30 -26.50
CA ASN A 558 -13.06 13.53 -27.46
C ASN A 558 -13.35 13.87 -28.93
N GLY A 559 -14.01 15.01 -29.23
CA GLY A 559 -14.32 15.48 -30.58
C GLY A 559 -15.14 14.44 -31.36
N SER A 560 -14.81 14.20 -32.62
CA SER A 560 -15.53 13.23 -33.48
C SER A 560 -14.99 11.80 -33.35
N LYS A 561 -13.85 11.59 -32.73
CA LYS A 561 -13.20 10.27 -32.64
C LYS A 561 -13.50 9.61 -31.29
N PRO A 562 -14.15 8.44 -31.25
CA PRO A 562 -14.37 7.72 -30.01
C PRO A 562 -13.07 7.27 -29.34
N LEU A 563 -13.10 7.13 -28.02
CA LEU A 563 -12.04 6.55 -27.23
C LEU A 563 -12.05 5.03 -27.42
N SER A 564 -10.88 4.43 -27.61
CA SER A 564 -10.68 2.98 -27.70
C SER A 564 -9.27 2.61 -27.24
N SER A 565 -9.06 1.36 -26.85
CA SER A 565 -7.73 0.83 -26.49
C SER A 565 -7.52 -0.55 -27.12
N ALA A 566 -6.29 -1.05 -27.06
CA ALA A 566 -6.04 -2.47 -27.31
C ALA A 566 -6.72 -3.32 -26.22
N LYS A 567 -7.03 -4.57 -26.56
CA LYS A 567 -7.67 -5.49 -25.61
C LYS A 567 -6.83 -5.63 -24.34
N ASP A 568 -7.46 -5.37 -23.19
CA ASP A 568 -6.87 -5.51 -21.86
C ASP A 568 -5.61 -4.66 -21.61
N VAL A 569 -5.41 -3.61 -22.41
CA VAL A 569 -4.32 -2.65 -22.24
C VAL A 569 -4.92 -1.33 -21.74
N MET A 570 -4.45 -0.89 -20.58
CA MET A 570 -4.87 0.38 -19.99
C MET A 570 -4.38 1.55 -20.85
N ALA A 571 -5.30 2.42 -21.26
CA ALA A 571 -5.03 3.66 -21.95
C ALA A 571 -5.29 4.83 -21.01
N TYR A 572 -4.50 5.90 -21.17
CA TYR A 572 -4.71 7.18 -20.51
C TYR A 572 -5.13 8.22 -21.53
N VAL A 573 -6.15 9.00 -21.19
CA VAL A 573 -6.55 10.19 -21.96
C VAL A 573 -6.61 11.39 -21.03
N GLU A 574 -6.11 12.51 -21.50
CA GLU A 574 -6.12 13.78 -20.79
C GLU A 574 -6.57 14.89 -21.73
N TYR A 575 -7.51 15.69 -21.26
CA TYR A 575 -7.97 16.92 -21.88
C TYR A 575 -7.54 18.07 -21.00
N ASP A 576 -6.52 18.77 -21.41
CA ASP A 576 -5.93 19.91 -20.72
C ASP A 576 -6.35 21.25 -21.37
N ASN A 577 -5.92 22.35 -20.75
CA ASN A 577 -6.23 23.70 -21.19
C ASN A 577 -7.75 23.97 -21.38
N LEU A 578 -8.57 23.21 -20.64
CA LEU A 578 -10.00 23.45 -20.60
C LEU A 578 -10.29 24.77 -19.86
N ALA A 579 -11.32 25.47 -20.26
CA ALA A 579 -11.76 26.70 -19.61
C ALA A 579 -13.22 26.57 -19.12
N ILE A 580 -13.52 25.44 -18.48
CA ILE A 580 -14.89 25.12 -18.06
C ILE A 580 -15.22 25.89 -16.79
N GLN A 581 -16.12 26.89 -16.94
CA GLN A 581 -16.58 27.71 -15.82
C GLN A 581 -17.80 27.05 -15.15
N VAL A 582 -17.67 26.77 -13.86
CA VAL A 582 -18.76 26.27 -13.01
C VAL A 582 -19.04 27.32 -11.94
N PRO A 583 -20.18 28.03 -12.01
CA PRO A 583 -20.53 29.04 -11.03
C PRO A 583 -20.67 28.44 -9.61
N SER A 584 -20.53 29.27 -8.59
CA SER A 584 -20.79 28.88 -7.20
C SER A 584 -22.20 28.30 -7.03
N GLY A 585 -22.32 27.22 -6.30
CA GLY A 585 -23.57 26.49 -6.07
C GLY A 585 -24.03 25.62 -7.27
N LYS A 586 -23.20 25.50 -8.33
CA LYS A 586 -23.41 24.57 -9.45
C LYS A 586 -22.37 23.45 -9.41
N SER A 587 -22.61 22.39 -10.18
CA SER A 587 -21.72 21.23 -10.26
C SER A 587 -21.20 21.03 -11.68
N LEU A 588 -20.01 20.43 -11.77
CA LEU A 588 -19.49 19.87 -13.01
C LEU A 588 -19.90 18.40 -13.08
N TYR A 589 -20.46 18.02 -14.19
CA TYR A 589 -20.83 16.64 -14.49
C TYR A 589 -19.96 16.12 -15.62
N ILE A 590 -19.55 14.85 -15.53
CA ILE A 590 -18.83 14.14 -16.60
C ILE A 590 -19.60 12.85 -16.87
N ARG A 591 -19.87 12.55 -18.14
CA ARG A 591 -20.44 11.27 -18.55
C ARG A 591 -19.52 10.52 -19.47
N ILE A 592 -19.50 9.19 -19.30
CA ILE A 592 -18.84 8.25 -20.20
C ILE A 592 -19.91 7.35 -20.79
N TYR A 593 -20.01 7.32 -22.12
CA TYR A 593 -20.96 6.52 -22.87
C TYR A 593 -20.23 5.41 -23.62
N PRO A 594 -20.24 4.16 -23.09
CA PRO A 594 -19.58 3.05 -23.78
C PRO A 594 -20.52 2.35 -24.78
N TRP A 595 -19.94 1.76 -25.83
CA TRP A 595 -20.63 0.83 -26.75
C TRP A 595 -19.64 -0.17 -27.35
N ASN A 596 -20.15 -1.22 -28.03
CA ASN A 596 -19.35 -2.28 -28.64
C ASN A 596 -19.68 -2.42 -30.11
N THR A 597 -18.82 -1.94 -31.01
CA THR A 597 -19.05 -1.93 -32.45
C THR A 597 -19.26 -3.32 -33.08
N ALA A 598 -18.83 -4.39 -32.41
CA ALA A 598 -19.04 -5.76 -32.88
C ALA A 598 -20.40 -6.36 -32.49
N GLY A 599 -21.12 -5.77 -31.51
CA GLY A 599 -22.43 -6.28 -31.04
C GLY A 599 -22.39 -7.69 -30.44
N THR A 600 -21.22 -8.16 -29.99
CA THR A 600 -20.99 -9.51 -29.48
C THR A 600 -20.90 -9.50 -27.95
N ALA A 601 -21.35 -10.59 -27.30
CA ALA A 601 -21.29 -10.74 -25.86
C ALA A 601 -19.86 -10.85 -25.31
N GLY A 602 -19.71 -10.66 -23.99
CA GLY A 602 -18.43 -10.76 -23.28
C GLY A 602 -17.51 -9.55 -23.42
N LYS A 603 -18.06 -8.39 -23.82
CA LYS A 603 -17.32 -7.13 -23.94
C LYS A 603 -17.62 -6.21 -22.76
N SER A 604 -16.62 -5.46 -22.33
CA SER A 604 -16.79 -4.48 -21.27
C SER A 604 -15.82 -3.31 -21.41
N LEU A 605 -16.25 -2.14 -20.91
CA LEU A 605 -15.35 -1.03 -20.60
C LEU A 605 -14.77 -1.28 -19.20
N ALA A 606 -13.45 -1.37 -19.10
CA ALA A 606 -12.73 -1.38 -17.84
C ALA A 606 -12.31 0.05 -17.50
N LEU A 607 -12.61 0.50 -16.28
CA LEU A 607 -12.33 1.85 -15.82
C LEU A 607 -11.54 1.80 -14.52
N TYR A 608 -10.33 2.38 -14.54
CA TYR A 608 -9.56 2.57 -13.32
C TYR A 608 -9.96 3.88 -12.64
N GLY A 609 -10.14 4.97 -13.38
CA GLY A 609 -10.61 6.20 -12.77
C GLY A 609 -10.72 7.40 -13.68
N VAL A 610 -11.42 8.40 -13.14
CA VAL A 610 -11.58 9.75 -13.73
C VAL A 610 -11.04 10.76 -12.74
N LYS A 611 -10.37 11.82 -13.22
CA LYS A 611 -9.90 12.94 -12.40
C LYS A 611 -10.24 14.27 -13.07
N VAL A 612 -10.67 15.21 -12.25
CA VAL A 612 -10.87 16.62 -12.62
C VAL A 612 -9.90 17.45 -11.81
N THR A 613 -9.27 18.44 -12.45
CA THR A 613 -8.52 19.48 -11.75
C THR A 613 -8.91 20.86 -12.25
N GLY A 614 -8.73 21.86 -11.41
CA GLY A 614 -9.02 23.25 -11.76
C GLY A 614 -8.69 24.19 -10.61
N LYS A 615 -9.07 25.45 -10.78
CA LYS A 615 -8.94 26.46 -9.73
C LYS A 615 -10.33 26.82 -9.19
N VAL A 616 -10.49 26.73 -7.87
CA VAL A 616 -11.69 27.18 -7.18
C VAL A 616 -11.44 28.55 -6.57
N SER A 617 -12.32 29.49 -6.82
CA SER A 617 -12.31 30.84 -6.22
C SER A 617 -13.59 31.07 -5.43
N LYS A 618 -13.48 31.67 -4.25
CA LYS A 618 -14.61 32.10 -3.42
C LYS A 618 -15.01 33.52 -3.71
#